data_784e48b7197547785f76d2676121f3d9
#
_entry.id   784e48b7197547785f76d2676121f3d9
#
_cell.length_a   1.000
_cell.length_b   1.000
_cell.length_c   1.000
_cell.angle_alpha   90.00
_cell.angle_beta   90.00
_cell.angle_gamma   90.00
#
_symmetry.space_group_name_H-M   'P 1'
#
loop_
_entity.id
_entity.type
_entity.pdbx_description
1 polymer ?
#
loop_
_entity_poly.entity_id
_entity_poly.type
_entity_poly.pdbx_seq_one_letter_code
_entity_poly.pdbx_strand_id
1 'polypeptide(L)'
;AITGEGSKLHRHATEGGWLDFLPMWDWVGGRTSETAAVGLMPAALQGIDVDQLLEGAKKMDEITRENNFRKNPAVMLALSWHYLTDGKGSRDMVILPYKDRLELFAKYLQQLVMESLGKEKNLLGEIVHQGIAVYGNKGSTDQHAYVQQLREGVPNFFATFIEVLRHRDGDGPAVDEDGMTSGDYLHGFFLGTRDALYEKDRKSVTLSVGEVGPASVGGLIALFERAVGLYASLVGINAYHQPGVEAGKKAAASVLEVRKSVVEYLSANKGERRSAAQIASGLGIPDKEQWVFKILESLVANSPNSYGRAKAEHPLEDLFHTL
;
A
#
# COMPACT_ATOMS: atom_id res chain seq x y z
N ALA A 1 5.86 15.60 -17.88
CA ALA A 1 5.33 15.61 -16.50
C ALA A 1 3.97 14.94 -16.46
N ILE A 2 3.66 14.24 -15.35
CA ILE A 2 2.31 13.71 -15.09
C ILE A 2 1.85 14.34 -13.77
N THR A 3 0.87 15.25 -13.83
CA THR A 3 0.44 16.02 -12.66
C THR A 3 -0.89 16.75 -12.94
N GLY A 4 -1.49 17.34 -11.90
CA GLY A 4 -2.68 18.18 -12.04
C GLY A 4 -2.35 19.49 -12.81
N GLU A 5 -3.27 19.93 -13.62
CA GLU A 5 -3.18 21.19 -14.35
C GLU A 5 -3.04 22.38 -13.37
N GLY A 6 -2.18 23.35 -13.67
CA GLY A 6 -1.91 24.51 -12.81
C GLY A 6 -1.10 24.23 -11.54
N SER A 7 -0.69 22.96 -11.30
CA SER A 7 0.17 22.61 -10.17
C SER A 7 1.57 23.25 -10.26
N LYS A 8 2.33 23.20 -9.15
CA LYS A 8 3.72 23.67 -9.16
C LYS A 8 4.57 22.88 -10.17
N LEU A 9 4.37 21.57 -10.28
CA LEU A 9 5.10 20.73 -11.22
C LEU A 9 4.71 21.01 -12.67
N HIS A 10 3.41 21.26 -12.95
CA HIS A 10 2.95 21.67 -14.30
C HIS A 10 3.65 22.97 -14.73
N ARG A 11 3.66 24.01 -13.89
CA ARG A 11 4.36 25.26 -14.19
C ARG A 11 5.85 25.04 -14.43
N HIS A 12 6.50 24.30 -13.55
CA HIS A 12 7.93 23.99 -13.66
C HIS A 12 8.26 23.24 -14.97
N ALA A 13 7.43 22.29 -15.37
CA ALA A 13 7.60 21.55 -16.62
C ALA A 13 7.43 22.46 -17.86
N THR A 14 6.42 23.34 -17.83
CA THR A 14 6.16 24.30 -18.90
C THR A 14 7.30 25.32 -19.05
N GLU A 15 7.74 25.91 -17.93
CA GLU A 15 8.83 26.88 -17.90
C GLU A 15 10.20 26.24 -18.24
N GLY A 16 10.40 24.99 -17.85
CA GLY A 16 11.61 24.20 -18.12
C GLY A 16 11.67 23.56 -19.50
N GLY A 17 10.66 23.72 -20.35
CA GLY A 17 10.61 23.15 -21.71
C GLY A 17 10.65 21.62 -21.72
N TRP A 18 9.94 20.95 -20.81
CA TRP A 18 9.84 19.48 -20.77
C TRP A 18 9.12 19.00 -22.03
N LEU A 19 9.38 17.73 -22.42
CA LEU A 19 8.87 17.14 -23.67
C LEU A 19 7.35 17.23 -23.79
N ASP A 20 6.63 16.92 -22.67
CA ASP A 20 5.17 16.92 -22.68
C ASP A 20 4.61 16.93 -21.25
N PHE A 21 3.30 17.14 -21.17
CA PHE A 21 2.49 17.11 -19.96
C PHE A 21 1.28 16.20 -20.17
N LEU A 22 1.12 15.23 -19.27
CA LEU A 22 -0.05 14.37 -19.21
C LEU A 22 -0.87 14.74 -17.97
N PRO A 23 -2.16 15.06 -18.12
CA PRO A 23 -2.97 15.49 -16.99
C PRO A 23 -3.27 14.35 -16.03
N MET A 24 -3.17 14.65 -14.73
CA MET A 24 -3.74 13.83 -13.67
C MET A 24 -4.98 14.54 -13.15
N TRP A 25 -6.13 13.96 -13.40
CA TRP A 25 -7.41 14.56 -13.08
C TRP A 25 -7.69 14.51 -11.58
N ASP A 26 -8.37 15.51 -11.02
CA ASP A 26 -8.66 15.63 -9.59
C ASP A 26 -9.50 14.48 -9.02
N TRP A 27 -10.29 13.81 -9.87
CA TRP A 27 -11.07 12.62 -9.48
C TRP A 27 -10.30 11.30 -9.51
N VAL A 28 -9.06 11.30 -10.02
CA VAL A 28 -8.19 10.12 -10.02
C VAL A 28 -7.36 10.12 -8.74
N GLY A 29 -7.71 9.22 -7.82
CA GLY A 29 -6.91 8.97 -6.62
C GLY A 29 -5.76 8.01 -6.87
N GLY A 30 -4.75 7.98 -5.99
CA GLY A 30 -3.61 7.08 -6.10
C GLY A 30 -3.99 5.60 -6.21
N ARG A 31 -5.04 5.19 -5.49
CA ARG A 31 -5.55 3.80 -5.43
C ARG A 31 -6.17 3.26 -6.73
N THR A 32 -6.51 4.13 -7.65
CA THR A 32 -7.17 3.83 -8.93
C THR A 32 -6.43 4.48 -10.09
N SER A 33 -5.13 4.76 -9.92
CA SER A 33 -4.33 5.48 -10.90
C SER A 33 -3.57 4.57 -11.87
N GLU A 34 -3.64 3.27 -11.69
CA GLU A 34 -2.99 2.27 -12.54
C GLU A 34 -3.51 2.34 -13.99
N THR A 35 -4.80 2.64 -14.16
CA THR A 35 -5.47 2.81 -15.47
C THR A 35 -5.52 4.27 -15.95
N ALA A 36 -4.84 5.18 -15.26
CA ALA A 36 -4.66 6.58 -15.67
C ALA A 36 -3.24 6.83 -16.21
N ALA A 37 -2.97 8.04 -16.71
CA ALA A 37 -1.68 8.39 -17.29
C ALA A 37 -0.47 8.05 -16.40
N VAL A 38 -0.61 8.17 -15.07
CA VAL A 38 0.48 7.89 -14.12
C VAL A 38 0.85 6.41 -14.05
N GLY A 39 -0.08 5.49 -14.32
CA GLY A 39 0.18 4.05 -14.42
C GLY A 39 0.52 3.62 -15.85
N LEU A 40 -0.25 4.10 -16.85
CA LEU A 40 -0.14 3.66 -18.23
C LEU A 40 1.14 4.13 -18.92
N MET A 41 1.59 5.35 -18.66
CA MET A 41 2.80 5.88 -19.29
C MET A 41 4.07 5.11 -18.91
N PRO A 42 4.38 4.83 -17.62
CA PRO A 42 5.50 3.99 -17.29
C PRO A 42 5.34 2.53 -17.74
N ALA A 43 4.11 1.99 -17.79
CA ALA A 43 3.85 0.67 -18.34
C ALA A 43 4.20 0.61 -19.84
N ALA A 44 3.75 1.59 -20.64
CA ALA A 44 4.07 1.68 -22.04
C ALA A 44 5.58 1.83 -22.31
N LEU A 45 6.29 2.63 -21.50
CA LEU A 45 7.74 2.79 -21.60
C LEU A 45 8.51 1.49 -21.29
N GLN A 46 7.92 0.57 -20.52
CA GLN A 46 8.47 -0.76 -20.26
C GLN A 46 8.07 -1.79 -21.34
N GLY A 47 7.34 -1.39 -22.37
CA GLY A 47 6.88 -2.28 -23.42
C GLY A 47 5.65 -3.12 -23.07
N ILE A 48 4.95 -2.78 -21.98
CA ILE A 48 3.69 -3.43 -21.62
C ILE A 48 2.59 -2.95 -22.58
N ASP A 49 1.81 -3.88 -23.10
CA ASP A 49 0.64 -3.58 -23.92
C ASP A 49 -0.48 -2.98 -23.08
N VAL A 50 -0.55 -1.65 -23.08
CA VAL A 50 -1.53 -0.89 -22.27
C VAL A 50 -2.95 -1.03 -22.82
N ASP A 51 -3.12 -1.29 -24.10
CA ASP A 51 -4.44 -1.50 -24.69
C ASP A 51 -5.03 -2.83 -24.19
N GLN A 52 -4.22 -3.89 -24.15
CA GLN A 52 -4.64 -5.15 -23.53
C GLN A 52 -4.94 -5.01 -22.04
N LEU A 53 -4.18 -4.20 -21.30
CA LEU A 53 -4.43 -3.95 -19.88
C LEU A 53 -5.80 -3.29 -19.70
N LEU A 54 -6.09 -2.24 -20.45
CA LEU A 54 -7.39 -1.54 -20.43
C LEU A 54 -8.55 -2.42 -20.89
N GLU A 55 -8.34 -3.24 -21.93
CA GLU A 55 -9.36 -4.18 -22.40
C GLU A 55 -9.69 -5.25 -21.34
N GLY A 56 -8.69 -5.74 -20.62
CA GLY A 56 -8.91 -6.65 -19.49
C GLY A 56 -9.71 -6.02 -18.36
N ALA A 57 -9.39 -4.77 -18.02
CA ALA A 57 -10.15 -4.01 -17.02
C ALA A 57 -11.59 -3.76 -17.49
N LYS A 58 -11.81 -3.40 -18.75
CA LYS A 58 -13.12 -3.19 -19.35
C LYS A 58 -13.97 -4.46 -19.33
N LYS A 59 -13.41 -5.60 -19.72
CA LYS A 59 -14.12 -6.89 -19.65
C LYS A 59 -14.55 -7.24 -18.23
N MET A 60 -13.70 -7.01 -17.25
CA MET A 60 -14.05 -7.24 -15.85
C MET A 60 -15.12 -6.26 -15.37
N ASP A 61 -15.08 -4.98 -15.78
CA ASP A 61 -16.14 -4.03 -15.50
C ASP A 61 -17.49 -4.49 -16.07
N GLU A 62 -17.52 -5.01 -17.28
CA GLU A 62 -18.73 -5.57 -17.90
C GLU A 62 -19.28 -6.78 -17.11
N ILE A 63 -18.42 -7.74 -16.76
CA ILE A 63 -18.78 -8.93 -15.96
C ILE A 63 -19.32 -8.55 -14.60
N THR A 64 -18.72 -7.55 -13.95
CA THR A 64 -19.10 -7.11 -12.61
C THR A 64 -20.30 -6.17 -12.56
N ARG A 65 -20.93 -5.87 -13.71
CA ARG A 65 -22.27 -5.24 -13.82
C ARG A 65 -23.42 -6.25 -13.76
N GLU A 66 -23.13 -7.55 -13.76
CA GLU A 66 -24.12 -8.62 -13.67
C GLU A 66 -24.89 -8.53 -12.33
N ASN A 67 -26.22 -8.52 -12.41
CA ASN A 67 -27.10 -8.42 -11.24
C ASN A 67 -27.21 -9.75 -10.46
N ASN A 68 -26.98 -10.89 -11.12
CA ASN A 68 -26.93 -12.17 -10.43
C ASN A 68 -25.65 -12.29 -9.62
N PHE A 69 -25.75 -12.16 -8.30
CA PHE A 69 -24.57 -12.16 -7.40
C PHE A 69 -23.69 -13.41 -7.58
N ARG A 70 -24.24 -14.57 -7.91
CA ARG A 70 -23.46 -15.81 -8.14
C ARG A 70 -22.63 -15.77 -9.42
N LYS A 71 -22.95 -14.91 -10.35
CA LYS A 71 -22.22 -14.69 -11.60
C LYS A 71 -21.32 -13.44 -11.56
N ASN A 72 -21.43 -12.65 -10.51
CA ASN A 72 -20.66 -11.44 -10.34
C ASN A 72 -19.47 -11.69 -9.39
N PRO A 73 -18.25 -11.81 -9.91
CA PRO A 73 -17.09 -12.16 -9.09
C PRO A 73 -16.73 -11.07 -8.05
N ALA A 74 -17.01 -9.81 -8.33
CA ALA A 74 -16.75 -8.73 -7.37
C ALA A 74 -17.72 -8.78 -6.19
N VAL A 75 -18.99 -9.08 -6.44
CA VAL A 75 -19.99 -9.27 -5.37
C VAL A 75 -19.64 -10.51 -4.55
N MET A 76 -19.27 -11.62 -5.20
CA MET A 76 -18.86 -12.83 -4.49
C MET A 76 -17.64 -12.58 -3.60
N LEU A 77 -16.66 -11.82 -4.10
CA LEU A 77 -15.47 -11.49 -3.34
C LEU A 77 -15.80 -10.58 -2.14
N ALA A 78 -16.61 -9.54 -2.34
CA ALA A 78 -17.06 -8.64 -1.27
C ALA A 78 -17.87 -9.35 -0.19
N LEU A 79 -18.79 -10.25 -0.58
CA LEU A 79 -19.57 -11.08 0.35
C LEU A 79 -18.67 -12.07 1.11
N SER A 80 -17.66 -12.65 0.45
CA SER A 80 -16.67 -13.51 1.10
C SER A 80 -15.90 -12.73 2.16
N TRP A 81 -15.42 -11.54 1.85
CA TRP A 81 -14.73 -10.69 2.83
C TRP A 81 -15.66 -10.33 3.99
N HIS A 82 -16.91 -9.96 3.71
CA HIS A 82 -17.87 -9.63 4.75
C HIS A 82 -18.10 -10.81 5.70
N TYR A 83 -18.29 -12.01 5.17
CA TYR A 83 -18.45 -13.23 5.96
C TYR A 83 -17.18 -13.55 6.76
N LEU A 84 -16.00 -13.50 6.12
CA LEU A 84 -14.73 -13.88 6.72
C LEU A 84 -14.25 -12.90 7.79
N THR A 85 -14.67 -11.64 7.73
CA THR A 85 -14.31 -10.57 8.68
C THR A 85 -15.43 -10.20 9.64
N ASP A 86 -16.52 -11.00 9.67
CA ASP A 86 -17.72 -10.77 10.47
C ASP A 86 -18.36 -9.37 10.21
N GLY A 87 -18.13 -8.81 9.01
CA GLY A 87 -18.54 -7.45 8.64
C GLY A 87 -17.88 -6.33 9.45
N LYS A 88 -16.84 -6.64 10.22
CA LYS A 88 -16.17 -5.73 11.16
C LYS A 88 -14.66 -5.60 10.93
N GLY A 89 -14.11 -6.20 9.86
CA GLY A 89 -12.68 -6.22 9.66
C GLY A 89 -11.92 -7.00 10.74
N SER A 90 -12.55 -8.03 11.35
CA SER A 90 -12.01 -8.79 12.48
C SER A 90 -10.81 -9.68 12.11
N ARG A 91 -10.53 -9.85 10.82
CA ARG A 91 -9.42 -10.66 10.29
C ARG A 91 -8.70 -9.94 9.17
N ASP A 92 -7.40 -10.18 9.11
CA ASP A 92 -6.51 -9.68 8.07
C ASP A 92 -6.65 -10.52 6.80
N MET A 93 -6.36 -9.93 5.65
CA MET A 93 -6.28 -10.61 4.36
C MET A 93 -4.83 -10.94 4.03
N VAL A 94 -4.52 -12.22 3.87
CA VAL A 94 -3.20 -12.66 3.42
C VAL A 94 -3.29 -12.98 1.92
N ILE A 95 -2.57 -12.23 1.10
CA ILE A 95 -2.54 -12.42 -0.35
C ILE A 95 -1.37 -13.31 -0.72
N LEU A 96 -1.67 -14.43 -1.39
CA LEU A 96 -0.72 -15.46 -1.79
C LEU A 96 -0.85 -15.77 -3.29
N PRO A 97 -0.31 -14.93 -4.18
CA PRO A 97 -0.23 -15.26 -5.60
C PRO A 97 0.86 -16.31 -5.84
N TYR A 98 0.50 -17.38 -6.54
CA TYR A 98 1.44 -18.43 -6.93
C TYR A 98 2.01 -18.16 -8.32
N LYS A 99 2.62 -16.98 -8.45
CA LYS A 99 3.35 -16.53 -9.65
C LYS A 99 4.22 -15.33 -9.31
N ASP A 100 5.50 -15.38 -9.63
CA ASP A 100 6.48 -14.32 -9.35
C ASP A 100 6.05 -12.96 -9.93
N ARG A 101 5.50 -12.96 -11.14
CA ARG A 101 5.03 -11.73 -11.81
C ARG A 101 3.91 -11.00 -11.07
N LEU A 102 3.26 -11.65 -10.09
CA LEU A 102 2.19 -11.06 -9.26
C LEU A 102 2.68 -10.70 -7.84
N GLU A 103 3.97 -10.79 -7.53
CA GLU A 103 4.49 -10.47 -6.19
C GLU A 103 4.10 -9.07 -5.74
N LEU A 104 4.24 -8.07 -6.61
CA LEU A 104 3.90 -6.68 -6.29
C LEU A 104 2.38 -6.42 -6.23
N PHE A 105 1.55 -7.36 -6.70
CA PHE A 105 0.11 -7.22 -6.63
C PHE A 105 -0.39 -7.19 -5.17
N ALA A 106 0.26 -7.92 -4.26
CA ALA A 106 -0.03 -7.84 -2.83
C ALA A 106 0.20 -6.42 -2.28
N LYS A 107 1.25 -5.73 -2.73
CA LYS A 107 1.54 -4.34 -2.33
C LYS A 107 0.54 -3.34 -2.88
N TYR A 108 0.09 -3.51 -4.13
CA TYR A 108 -1.01 -2.73 -4.67
C TYR A 108 -2.28 -2.89 -3.83
N LEU A 109 -2.64 -4.12 -3.47
CA LEU A 109 -3.81 -4.40 -2.65
C LEU A 109 -3.71 -3.85 -1.22
N GLN A 110 -2.50 -3.75 -0.66
CA GLN A 110 -2.31 -3.05 0.61
C GLN A 110 -2.85 -1.63 0.52
N GLN A 111 -2.46 -0.88 -0.50
CA GLN A 111 -2.97 0.48 -0.67
C GLN A 111 -4.46 0.48 -0.99
N LEU A 112 -4.89 -0.25 -2.02
CA LEU A 112 -6.28 -0.25 -2.46
C LEU A 112 -7.24 -0.60 -1.33
N VAL A 113 -7.00 -1.70 -0.63
CA VAL A 113 -7.92 -2.21 0.40
C VAL A 113 -7.81 -1.40 1.68
N MET A 114 -6.59 -1.23 2.22
CA MET A 114 -6.40 -0.63 3.55
C MET A 114 -6.77 0.86 3.56
N GLU A 115 -6.36 1.61 2.54
CA GLU A 115 -6.66 3.04 2.45
C GLU A 115 -8.15 3.30 2.14
N SER A 116 -8.80 2.40 1.38
CA SER A 116 -10.23 2.52 1.06
C SER A 116 -11.13 2.11 2.21
N LEU A 117 -10.80 1.03 2.93
CA LEU A 117 -11.67 0.44 3.93
C LEU A 117 -11.31 0.86 5.36
N GLY A 118 -10.08 1.35 5.61
CA GLY A 118 -9.66 1.88 6.91
C GLY A 118 -10.41 3.17 7.24
N LYS A 119 -11.53 3.07 7.97
CA LYS A 119 -12.41 4.20 8.30
C LYS A 119 -12.82 4.18 9.76
N GLU A 120 -12.61 5.31 10.43
CA GLU A 120 -13.10 5.53 11.80
C GLU A 120 -14.62 5.56 11.84
N LYS A 121 -15.27 6.23 10.86
CA LYS A 121 -16.70 6.51 10.85
C LYS A 121 -17.41 5.90 9.65
N ASN A 122 -18.67 5.52 9.88
CA ASN A 122 -19.59 5.13 8.80
C ASN A 122 -20.21 6.37 8.11
N LEU A 123 -21.10 6.14 7.13
CA LEU A 123 -21.80 7.19 6.40
C LEU A 123 -22.76 8.01 7.28
N LEU A 124 -23.16 7.52 8.45
CA LEU A 124 -24.01 8.21 9.42
C LEU A 124 -23.17 9.02 10.43
N GLY A 125 -21.84 8.97 10.37
CA GLY A 125 -20.94 9.65 11.30
C GLY A 125 -20.68 8.89 12.60
N GLU A 126 -21.17 7.67 12.74
CA GLU A 126 -20.95 6.81 13.89
C GLU A 126 -19.54 6.18 13.86
N ILE A 127 -18.92 6.04 15.04
CA ILE A 127 -17.59 5.41 15.16
C ILE A 127 -17.74 3.89 15.00
N VAL A 128 -17.07 3.33 13.97
CA VAL A 128 -17.15 1.91 13.61
C VAL A 128 -15.77 1.25 13.51
N HIS A 129 -14.68 1.99 13.27
CA HIS A 129 -13.33 1.49 13.09
C HIS A 129 -13.26 0.31 12.11
N GLN A 130 -13.72 0.53 10.88
CA GLN A 130 -13.67 -0.45 9.81
C GLN A 130 -12.28 -0.53 9.17
N GLY A 131 -11.97 -1.69 8.58
CA GLY A 131 -10.76 -1.92 7.80
C GLY A 131 -10.46 -3.41 7.67
N ILE A 132 -9.65 -3.74 6.67
CA ILE A 132 -9.06 -5.07 6.49
C ILE A 132 -7.57 -4.82 6.26
N ALA A 133 -6.71 -5.28 7.17
CA ALA A 133 -5.28 -5.23 6.94
C ALA A 133 -4.90 -6.25 5.86
N VAL A 134 -3.93 -5.90 5.02
CA VAL A 134 -3.49 -6.74 3.90
C VAL A 134 -1.98 -6.93 3.98
N TYR A 135 -1.52 -8.16 3.90
CA TYR A 135 -0.12 -8.50 3.76
C TYR A 135 0.06 -9.78 2.92
N GLY A 136 1.27 -10.10 2.59
CA GLY A 136 1.64 -11.22 1.75
C GLY A 136 2.57 -10.78 0.64
N ASN A 137 3.26 -11.72 0.00
CA ASN A 137 4.12 -11.47 -1.15
C ASN A 137 3.79 -12.46 -2.26
N LYS A 138 4.26 -13.70 -2.14
CA LYS A 138 3.99 -14.77 -3.12
C LYS A 138 4.19 -16.17 -2.52
N GLY A 139 3.43 -17.13 -2.98
CA GLY A 139 3.78 -18.56 -2.84
C GLY A 139 4.90 -18.91 -3.84
N SER A 140 5.84 -19.80 -3.57
CA SER A 140 5.99 -20.60 -2.34
C SER A 140 6.96 -19.95 -1.33
N THR A 141 7.56 -18.80 -1.66
CA THR A 141 8.54 -18.11 -0.81
C THR A 141 7.98 -17.83 0.59
N ASP A 142 6.72 -17.40 0.67
CA ASP A 142 6.05 -17.09 1.94
C ASP A 142 5.87 -18.32 2.85
N GLN A 143 5.95 -19.54 2.32
CA GLN A 143 5.96 -20.76 3.12
C GLN A 143 7.16 -20.82 4.07
N HIS A 144 8.29 -20.24 3.67
CA HIS A 144 9.51 -20.16 4.48
C HIS A 144 9.60 -18.89 5.34
N ALA A 145 8.63 -17.98 5.21
CA ALA A 145 8.59 -16.72 5.95
C ALA A 145 7.59 -16.76 7.10
N TYR A 146 6.32 -17.00 6.83
CA TYR A 146 5.26 -16.85 7.84
C TYR A 146 4.13 -17.90 7.79
N VAL A 147 4.17 -18.91 6.92
CA VAL A 147 3.13 -19.95 6.88
C VAL A 147 3.07 -20.73 8.20
N GLN A 148 4.18 -20.87 8.94
CA GLN A 148 4.16 -21.41 10.29
C GLN A 148 3.20 -20.63 11.20
N GLN A 149 3.27 -19.30 11.19
CA GLN A 149 2.35 -18.42 11.94
C GLN A 149 0.91 -18.59 11.48
N LEU A 150 0.67 -18.66 10.17
CA LEU A 150 -0.67 -18.83 9.61
C LEU A 150 -1.29 -20.15 10.05
N ARG A 151 -0.52 -21.25 10.04
CA ARG A 151 -1.02 -22.57 10.38
C ARG A 151 -1.23 -22.74 11.89
N GLU A 152 -0.22 -22.40 12.71
CA GLU A 152 -0.16 -22.73 14.13
C GLU A 152 -0.43 -21.54 15.06
N GLY A 153 -0.34 -20.32 14.55
CA GLY A 153 -0.51 -19.09 15.33
C GLY A 153 -1.96 -18.63 15.47
N VAL A 154 -2.12 -17.37 15.83
CA VAL A 154 -3.44 -16.73 16.06
C VAL A 154 -4.29 -16.76 14.78
N PRO A 155 -5.56 -17.23 14.84
CA PRO A 155 -6.44 -17.34 13.68
C PRO A 155 -7.12 -15.99 13.33
N ASN A 156 -6.32 -14.93 13.19
CA ASN A 156 -6.80 -13.57 12.94
C ASN A 156 -6.76 -13.16 11.46
N PHE A 157 -6.77 -14.12 10.54
CA PHE A 157 -6.66 -13.87 9.11
C PHE A 157 -7.56 -14.79 8.30
N PHE A 158 -7.69 -14.48 7.01
CA PHE A 158 -8.10 -15.38 5.95
C PHE A 158 -7.12 -15.27 4.78
N ALA A 159 -6.94 -16.36 4.04
CA ALA A 159 -6.05 -16.36 2.89
C ALA A 159 -6.82 -16.06 1.58
N THR A 160 -6.22 -15.26 0.71
CA THR A 160 -6.67 -15.09 -0.67
C THR A 160 -5.56 -15.60 -1.59
N PHE A 161 -5.76 -16.79 -2.13
CA PHE A 161 -4.85 -17.37 -3.11
C PHE A 161 -5.15 -16.84 -4.50
N ILE A 162 -4.10 -16.58 -5.27
CA ILE A 162 -4.20 -16.33 -6.71
C ILE A 162 -3.46 -17.46 -7.43
N GLU A 163 -4.23 -18.38 -7.99
CA GLU A 163 -3.76 -19.49 -8.81
C GLU A 163 -3.60 -19.03 -10.25
N VAL A 164 -2.52 -19.42 -10.91
CA VAL A 164 -2.29 -19.17 -12.34
C VAL A 164 -2.18 -20.51 -13.06
N LEU A 165 -3.17 -20.78 -13.95
CA LEU A 165 -3.30 -22.08 -14.60
C LEU A 165 -2.20 -22.34 -15.64
N ARG A 166 -1.84 -21.34 -16.46
CA ARG A 166 -0.74 -21.44 -17.42
C ARG A 166 0.55 -20.98 -16.78
N HIS A 167 1.44 -21.90 -16.49
CA HIS A 167 2.69 -21.59 -15.83
C HIS A 167 3.68 -20.87 -16.75
N ARG A 168 3.66 -21.21 -18.05
CA ARG A 168 4.56 -20.70 -19.09
C ARG A 168 4.03 -20.96 -20.50
N ASP A 169 4.66 -20.37 -21.50
CA ASP A 169 4.44 -20.70 -22.89
C ASP A 169 5.23 -21.96 -23.25
N GLY A 170 4.59 -22.88 -23.96
CA GLY A 170 5.18 -24.18 -24.36
C GLY A 170 5.43 -25.12 -23.17
N ASP A 171 6.06 -26.24 -23.48
CA ASP A 171 6.37 -27.28 -22.49
C ASP A 171 7.49 -26.83 -21.55
N GLY A 172 7.33 -27.11 -20.25
CA GLY A 172 8.33 -26.87 -19.23
C GLY A 172 9.43 -27.92 -19.28
N PRO A 173 10.71 -27.57 -19.07
CA PRO A 173 11.73 -28.58 -18.84
C PRO A 173 11.41 -29.33 -17.55
N ALA A 174 11.57 -30.67 -17.59
CA ALA A 174 11.52 -31.48 -16.38
C ALA A 174 12.67 -31.06 -15.44
N VAL A 175 12.36 -30.98 -14.14
CA VAL A 175 13.32 -30.64 -13.10
C VAL A 175 13.70 -31.82 -12.21
N ASP A 176 13.05 -32.98 -12.43
CA ASP A 176 13.34 -34.24 -11.75
C ASP A 176 13.22 -35.46 -12.70
N GLU A 177 13.49 -36.64 -12.15
CA GLU A 177 13.49 -37.91 -12.88
C GLU A 177 12.07 -38.39 -13.26
N ASP A 178 11.05 -37.90 -12.55
CA ASP A 178 9.63 -38.20 -12.79
C ASP A 178 9.00 -37.34 -13.89
N GLY A 179 9.75 -36.40 -14.44
CA GLY A 179 9.32 -35.50 -15.51
C GLY A 179 8.50 -34.30 -15.03
N MET A 180 8.47 -34.00 -13.73
CA MET A 180 7.76 -32.86 -13.19
C MET A 180 8.46 -31.55 -13.56
N THR A 181 7.68 -30.54 -13.88
CA THR A 181 8.18 -29.19 -14.16
C THR A 181 8.21 -28.33 -12.89
N SER A 182 8.95 -27.21 -12.91
CA SER A 182 8.86 -26.23 -11.81
C SER A 182 7.44 -25.66 -11.60
N GLY A 183 6.64 -25.63 -12.66
CA GLY A 183 5.23 -25.22 -12.58
C GLY A 183 4.39 -26.24 -11.80
N ASP A 184 4.62 -27.55 -12.01
CA ASP A 184 3.94 -28.62 -11.27
C ASP A 184 4.28 -28.55 -9.79
N TYR A 185 5.54 -28.34 -9.43
CA TYR A 185 5.96 -28.12 -8.05
C TYR A 185 5.28 -26.89 -7.43
N LEU A 186 5.24 -25.77 -8.14
CA LEU A 186 4.59 -24.56 -7.65
C LEU A 186 3.09 -24.76 -7.42
N HIS A 187 2.42 -25.48 -8.34
CA HIS A 187 1.01 -25.84 -8.19
C HIS A 187 0.78 -26.82 -7.03
N GLY A 188 1.67 -27.79 -6.86
CA GLY A 188 1.67 -28.70 -5.69
C GLY A 188 1.83 -27.93 -4.37
N PHE A 189 2.73 -26.95 -4.30
CA PHE A 189 2.86 -26.09 -3.12
C PHE A 189 1.61 -25.24 -2.85
N PHE A 190 0.95 -24.74 -3.90
CA PHE A 190 -0.31 -24.03 -3.75
C PHE A 190 -1.37 -24.91 -3.11
N LEU A 191 -1.65 -26.08 -3.70
CA LEU A 191 -2.66 -27.01 -3.20
C LEU A 191 -2.33 -27.49 -1.78
N GLY A 192 -1.08 -27.91 -1.55
CA GLY A 192 -0.63 -28.38 -0.25
C GLY A 192 -0.72 -27.30 0.84
N THR A 193 -0.37 -26.05 0.55
CA THR A 193 -0.49 -24.95 1.52
C THR A 193 -1.96 -24.67 1.84
N ARG A 194 -2.81 -24.62 0.83
CA ARG A 194 -4.25 -24.40 1.02
C ARG A 194 -4.87 -25.49 1.89
N ASP A 195 -4.57 -26.75 1.61
CA ASP A 195 -5.09 -27.88 2.35
C ASP A 195 -4.54 -27.94 3.79
N ALA A 196 -3.26 -27.68 3.97
CA ALA A 196 -2.64 -27.57 5.29
C ALA A 196 -3.23 -26.45 6.15
N LEU A 197 -3.64 -25.35 5.58
CA LEU A 197 -4.38 -24.30 6.27
C LEU A 197 -5.81 -24.72 6.58
N TYR A 198 -6.48 -25.35 5.62
CA TYR A 198 -7.85 -25.85 5.79
C TYR A 198 -7.98 -26.87 6.93
N GLU A 199 -7.02 -27.78 7.10
CA GLU A 199 -6.96 -28.73 8.22
C GLU A 199 -7.00 -28.05 9.62
N LYS A 200 -6.56 -26.80 9.70
CA LYS A 200 -6.56 -25.99 10.91
C LYS A 200 -7.70 -24.97 10.94
N ASP A 201 -8.74 -25.18 10.13
CA ASP A 201 -9.90 -24.28 10.00
C ASP A 201 -9.53 -22.85 9.58
N ARG A 202 -8.41 -22.67 8.85
CA ARG A 202 -8.03 -21.42 8.26
C ARG A 202 -8.78 -21.22 6.95
N LYS A 203 -9.66 -20.23 6.93
CA LYS A 203 -10.53 -19.98 5.77
C LYS A 203 -9.72 -19.34 4.64
N SER A 204 -10.11 -19.67 3.40
CA SER A 204 -9.48 -19.10 2.22
C SER A 204 -10.45 -18.86 1.07
N VAL A 205 -10.06 -17.97 0.17
CA VAL A 205 -10.66 -17.73 -1.14
C VAL A 205 -9.59 -18.00 -2.20
N THR A 206 -9.95 -18.65 -3.30
CA THR A 206 -9.04 -18.86 -4.43
C THR A 206 -9.59 -18.13 -5.66
N LEU A 207 -8.74 -17.33 -6.29
CA LEU A 207 -8.95 -16.69 -7.58
C LEU A 207 -8.09 -17.42 -8.61
N SER A 208 -8.72 -18.07 -9.59
CA SER A 208 -8.01 -18.77 -10.67
C SER A 208 -7.91 -17.85 -11.89
N VAL A 209 -6.70 -17.62 -12.36
CA VAL A 209 -6.36 -16.79 -13.51
C VAL A 209 -5.77 -17.70 -14.60
N GLY A 210 -6.22 -17.55 -15.85
CA GLY A 210 -5.72 -18.38 -16.95
C GLY A 210 -4.21 -18.26 -17.15
N GLU A 211 -3.72 -17.01 -17.24
CA GLU A 211 -2.30 -16.68 -17.41
C GLU A 211 -2.03 -15.27 -16.89
N VAL A 212 -0.77 -14.93 -16.65
CA VAL A 212 -0.36 -13.57 -16.28
C VAL A 212 0.10 -12.80 -17.52
N GLY A 213 -0.72 -11.84 -17.90
CA GLY A 213 -0.46 -10.89 -18.99
C GLY A 213 -1.17 -9.56 -18.69
N PRO A 214 -0.99 -8.55 -19.58
CA PRO A 214 -1.60 -7.24 -19.35
C PRO A 214 -3.12 -7.31 -19.16
N ALA A 215 -3.84 -8.10 -19.96
CA ALA A 215 -5.29 -8.24 -19.86
C ALA A 215 -5.73 -8.84 -18.52
N SER A 216 -5.08 -9.90 -18.03
CA SER A 216 -5.43 -10.51 -16.76
C SER A 216 -5.10 -9.61 -15.57
N VAL A 217 -4.00 -8.86 -15.62
CA VAL A 217 -3.66 -7.87 -14.57
C VAL A 217 -4.68 -6.74 -14.56
N GLY A 218 -5.05 -6.18 -15.71
CA GLY A 218 -6.12 -5.17 -15.81
C GLY A 218 -7.46 -5.69 -15.25
N GLY A 219 -7.79 -6.94 -15.58
CA GLY A 219 -8.99 -7.60 -15.04
C GLY A 219 -8.95 -7.77 -13.51
N LEU A 220 -7.81 -8.15 -12.94
CA LEU A 220 -7.64 -8.25 -11.49
C LEU A 220 -7.75 -6.88 -10.81
N ILE A 221 -7.13 -5.83 -11.35
CA ILE A 221 -7.26 -4.45 -10.84
C ILE A 221 -8.74 -4.06 -10.76
N ALA A 222 -9.48 -4.15 -11.87
CA ALA A 222 -10.89 -3.79 -11.92
C ALA A 222 -11.77 -4.65 -10.98
N LEU A 223 -11.46 -5.94 -10.85
CA LEU A 223 -12.15 -6.85 -9.93
C LEU A 223 -12.03 -6.36 -8.48
N PHE A 224 -10.81 -6.08 -8.04
CA PHE A 224 -10.57 -5.67 -6.65
C PHE A 224 -11.07 -4.25 -6.37
N GLU A 225 -10.94 -3.31 -7.31
CA GLU A 225 -11.54 -1.97 -7.19
C GLU A 225 -13.06 -2.05 -6.98
N ARG A 226 -13.74 -2.86 -7.78
CA ARG A 226 -15.18 -3.08 -7.64
C ARG A 226 -15.54 -3.76 -6.34
N ALA A 227 -14.80 -4.81 -5.95
CA ALA A 227 -15.04 -5.53 -4.70
C ALA A 227 -14.88 -4.64 -3.46
N VAL A 228 -13.88 -3.75 -3.46
CA VAL A 228 -13.68 -2.76 -2.39
C VAL A 228 -14.87 -1.81 -2.28
N GLY A 229 -15.36 -1.27 -3.40
CA GLY A 229 -16.53 -0.39 -3.41
C GLY A 229 -17.80 -1.10 -2.89
N LEU A 230 -17.99 -2.36 -3.31
CA LEU A 230 -19.14 -3.17 -2.86
C LEU A 230 -19.04 -3.53 -1.38
N TYR A 231 -17.85 -3.93 -0.89
CA TYR A 231 -17.66 -4.19 0.53
C TYR A 231 -17.92 -2.93 1.37
N ALA A 232 -17.41 -1.78 0.94
CA ALA A 232 -17.66 -0.51 1.63
C ALA A 232 -19.15 -0.19 1.73
N SER A 233 -19.91 -0.48 0.67
CA SER A 233 -21.37 -0.33 0.68
C SER A 233 -22.05 -1.28 1.66
N LEU A 234 -21.59 -2.55 1.75
CA LEU A 234 -22.13 -3.53 2.69
C LEU A 234 -21.94 -3.11 4.16
N VAL A 235 -20.82 -2.47 4.50
CA VAL A 235 -20.51 -2.05 5.87
C VAL A 235 -20.81 -0.56 6.12
N GLY A 236 -21.38 0.13 5.15
CA GLY A 236 -21.87 1.50 5.29
C GLY A 236 -20.79 2.56 5.43
N ILE A 237 -19.62 2.39 4.78
CA ILE A 237 -18.52 3.36 4.82
C ILE A 237 -18.24 3.98 3.45
N ASN A 238 -17.56 5.14 3.43
CA ASN A 238 -17.09 5.77 2.20
C ASN A 238 -15.66 5.28 1.86
N ALA A 239 -15.53 4.48 0.79
CA ALA A 239 -14.25 3.98 0.30
C ALA A 239 -13.40 5.05 -0.42
N TYR A 240 -14.00 6.14 -0.87
CA TYR A 240 -13.41 7.04 -1.87
C TYR A 240 -12.63 8.22 -1.28
N HIS A 241 -12.71 8.47 0.02
CA HIS A 241 -11.93 9.50 0.70
C HIS A 241 -10.85 8.89 1.61
N GLN A 242 -9.91 9.71 2.09
CA GLN A 242 -8.76 9.26 2.88
C GLN A 242 -8.36 10.30 3.96
N PRO A 243 -9.24 10.61 4.94
CA PRO A 243 -9.00 11.69 5.90
C PRO A 243 -7.74 11.49 6.75
N GLY A 244 -7.35 10.24 7.05
CA GLY A 244 -6.15 9.92 7.81
C GLY A 244 -4.85 10.32 7.12
N VAL A 245 -4.78 10.25 5.79
CA VAL A 245 -3.60 10.66 5.02
C VAL A 245 -3.40 12.18 5.07
N GLU A 246 -4.48 12.94 4.99
CA GLU A 246 -4.44 14.40 5.09
C GLU A 246 -3.97 14.87 6.47
N ALA A 247 -4.32 14.17 7.55
CA ALA A 247 -3.84 14.46 8.90
C ALA A 247 -2.31 14.33 8.99
N GLY A 248 -1.73 13.27 8.39
CA GLY A 248 -0.27 13.08 8.33
C GLY A 248 0.45 14.19 7.57
N LYS A 249 -0.09 14.62 6.43
CA LYS A 249 0.49 15.73 5.64
C LYS A 249 0.47 17.06 6.42
N LYS A 250 -0.62 17.37 7.11
CA LYS A 250 -0.74 18.57 7.96
C LYS A 250 0.26 18.53 9.11
N ALA A 251 0.40 17.38 9.78
CA ALA A 251 1.38 17.20 10.84
C ALA A 251 2.82 17.40 10.33
N ALA A 252 3.16 16.83 9.16
CA ALA A 252 4.47 17.01 8.54
C ALA A 252 4.77 18.49 8.23
N ALA A 253 3.82 19.24 7.70
CA ALA A 253 3.97 20.67 7.46
C ALA A 253 4.28 21.42 8.77
N SER A 254 3.58 21.11 9.86
CA SER A 254 3.84 21.70 11.18
C SER A 254 5.24 21.38 11.71
N VAL A 255 5.76 20.17 11.47
CA VAL A 255 7.14 19.81 11.84
C VAL A 255 8.16 20.64 11.04
N LEU A 256 7.92 20.90 9.75
CA LEU A 256 8.81 21.72 8.93
C LEU A 256 8.85 23.17 9.39
N GLU A 257 7.72 23.74 9.84
CA GLU A 257 7.69 25.08 10.45
C GLU A 257 8.50 25.10 11.75
N VAL A 258 8.34 24.12 12.63
CA VAL A 258 9.16 24.01 13.85
C VAL A 258 10.65 23.89 13.49
N ARG A 259 11.01 23.10 12.47
CA ARG A 259 12.40 22.99 12.01
C ARG A 259 12.97 24.34 11.60
N LYS A 260 12.21 25.14 10.86
CA LYS A 260 12.62 26.50 10.47
C LYS A 260 12.88 27.35 11.70
N SER A 261 11.96 27.37 12.66
CA SER A 261 12.09 28.13 13.92
C SER A 261 13.30 27.67 14.75
N VAL A 262 13.58 26.36 14.81
CA VAL A 262 14.77 25.82 15.50
C VAL A 262 16.07 26.31 14.86
N VAL A 263 16.15 26.31 13.52
CA VAL A 263 17.33 26.80 12.79
C VAL A 263 17.53 28.29 13.02
N GLU A 264 16.48 29.09 12.97
CA GLU A 264 16.52 30.53 13.26
C GLU A 264 16.94 30.80 14.71
N TYR A 265 16.40 30.07 15.68
CA TYR A 265 16.75 30.16 17.09
C TYR A 265 18.25 29.88 17.35
N LEU A 266 18.75 28.76 16.80
CA LEU A 266 20.16 28.40 16.91
C LEU A 266 21.08 29.44 16.26
N SER A 267 20.68 30.02 15.13
CA SER A 267 21.41 31.05 14.44
C SER A 267 21.46 32.37 15.23
N ALA A 268 20.37 32.71 15.92
CA ALA A 268 20.29 33.90 16.78
C ALA A 268 21.06 33.72 18.10
N ASN A 269 21.25 32.49 18.57
CA ASN A 269 21.98 32.16 19.81
C ASN A 269 23.29 31.40 19.51
N LYS A 270 24.03 31.88 18.54
CA LYS A 270 25.25 31.25 18.01
C LYS A 270 26.27 30.96 19.11
N GLY A 271 26.77 29.74 19.17
CA GLY A 271 27.75 29.27 20.14
C GLY A 271 27.20 28.90 21.52
N GLU A 272 25.94 29.22 21.81
CA GLU A 272 25.31 28.79 23.04
C GLU A 272 24.89 27.31 22.98
N ARG A 273 25.17 26.56 24.04
CA ARG A 273 24.82 25.15 24.20
C ARG A 273 23.49 25.05 24.96
N ARG A 274 22.49 24.50 24.34
CA ARG A 274 21.14 24.37 24.90
C ARG A 274 20.54 22.99 24.68
N SER A 275 19.80 22.50 25.68
CA SER A 275 19.04 21.26 25.52
C SER A 275 17.81 21.48 24.61
N ALA A 276 17.23 20.37 24.11
CA ALA A 276 15.99 20.44 23.33
C ALA A 276 14.85 21.09 24.12
N ALA A 277 14.74 20.80 25.42
CA ALA A 277 13.76 21.43 26.31
C ALA A 277 13.93 22.95 26.42
N GLN A 278 15.18 23.43 26.56
CA GLN A 278 15.48 24.87 26.62
C GLN A 278 15.14 25.57 25.28
N ILE A 279 15.45 24.92 24.15
CA ILE A 279 15.13 25.48 22.83
C ILE A 279 13.62 25.49 22.62
N ALA A 280 12.90 24.40 22.94
CA ALA A 280 11.45 24.33 22.85
C ALA A 280 10.77 25.42 23.71
N SER A 281 11.24 25.61 24.93
CA SER A 281 10.76 26.68 25.83
C SER A 281 11.06 28.07 25.28
N GLY A 282 12.26 28.30 24.74
CA GLY A 282 12.64 29.55 24.12
C GLY A 282 11.83 29.91 22.87
N LEU A 283 11.32 28.89 22.17
CA LEU A 283 10.40 29.01 21.03
C LEU A 283 8.93 29.13 21.44
N GLY A 284 8.60 28.99 22.72
CA GLY A 284 7.21 29.03 23.21
C GLY A 284 6.41 27.76 22.89
N ILE A 285 7.08 26.64 22.63
CA ILE A 285 6.47 25.32 22.24
C ILE A 285 6.97 24.18 23.13
N PRO A 286 6.95 24.28 24.47
CA PRO A 286 7.51 23.28 25.35
C PRO A 286 6.86 21.89 25.20
N ASP A 287 5.62 21.81 24.76
CA ASP A 287 4.88 20.60 24.42
C ASP A 287 5.46 19.85 23.20
N LYS A 288 6.31 20.48 22.39
CA LYS A 288 6.96 19.92 21.21
C LYS A 288 8.44 19.60 21.41
N GLU A 289 8.90 19.46 22.65
CA GLU A 289 10.30 19.14 22.99
C GLU A 289 10.81 17.93 22.20
N GLN A 290 10.03 16.87 22.06
CA GLN A 290 10.41 15.68 21.31
C GLN A 290 10.66 15.99 19.82
N TRP A 291 9.86 16.84 19.21
CA TRP A 291 10.07 17.28 17.82
C TRP A 291 11.38 18.07 17.71
N VAL A 292 11.60 19.01 18.63
CA VAL A 292 12.81 19.81 18.67
C VAL A 292 14.04 18.92 18.81
N PHE A 293 14.01 17.92 19.71
CA PHE A 293 15.09 16.98 19.91
C PHE A 293 15.40 16.20 18.61
N LYS A 294 14.38 15.63 17.95
CA LYS A 294 14.55 14.87 16.70
C LYS A 294 15.04 15.75 15.53
N ILE A 295 14.59 16.98 15.48
CA ILE A 295 15.09 17.97 14.49
C ILE A 295 16.57 18.26 14.74
N LEU A 296 16.98 18.48 15.98
CA LEU A 296 18.37 18.74 16.35
C LEU A 296 19.29 17.55 16.04
N GLU A 297 18.87 16.32 16.35
CA GLU A 297 19.61 15.12 15.96
C GLU A 297 19.81 15.06 14.44
N SER A 298 18.75 15.33 13.68
CA SER A 298 18.82 15.37 12.22
C SER A 298 19.75 16.49 11.70
N LEU A 299 19.71 17.68 12.28
CA LEU A 299 20.58 18.78 11.88
C LEU A 299 22.07 18.45 12.11
N VAL A 300 22.42 17.91 13.29
CA VAL A 300 23.79 17.49 13.60
C VAL A 300 24.27 16.40 12.64
N ALA A 301 23.44 15.40 12.36
CA ALA A 301 23.81 14.30 11.49
C ALA A 301 23.99 14.71 10.02
N ASN A 302 23.17 15.63 9.52
CA ASN A 302 23.17 16.04 8.10
C ASN A 302 24.01 17.30 7.82
N SER A 303 24.39 18.06 8.85
CA SER A 303 25.19 19.29 8.71
C SER A 303 26.24 19.39 9.84
N PRO A 304 27.15 18.40 9.94
CA PRO A 304 28.11 18.31 11.06
C PRO A 304 29.11 19.44 11.10
N ASN A 305 29.28 20.21 10.04
CA ASN A 305 30.13 21.40 9.98
C ASN A 305 29.40 22.69 10.43
N SER A 306 28.11 22.59 10.72
CA SER A 306 27.29 23.75 11.12
C SER A 306 26.68 23.59 12.51
N TYR A 307 26.46 22.37 12.94
CA TYR A 307 25.79 22.04 14.21
C TYR A 307 26.56 21.00 15.00
N GLY A 308 26.68 21.21 16.30
CA GLY A 308 27.36 20.35 17.25
C GLY A 308 26.40 19.79 18.31
N ARG A 309 26.77 18.64 18.89
CA ARG A 309 26.09 17.99 20.01
C ARG A 309 27.10 17.63 21.08
N ALA A 310 26.92 18.15 22.30
CA ALA A 310 27.63 17.73 23.47
C ALA A 310 26.78 16.69 24.22
N LYS A 311 27.26 15.46 24.31
CA LYS A 311 26.55 14.33 24.94
C LYS A 311 26.51 14.48 26.46
N ALA A 312 25.36 14.22 27.05
CA ALA A 312 25.15 14.08 28.49
C ALA A 312 24.97 12.58 28.85
N GLU A 313 24.70 12.30 30.11
CA GLU A 313 24.42 10.95 30.60
C GLU A 313 23.10 10.41 30.01
N HIS A 314 22.10 11.27 29.93
CA HIS A 314 20.81 10.96 29.29
C HIS A 314 20.62 11.73 27.97
N PRO A 315 20.24 11.10 26.85
CA PRO A 315 20.16 11.76 25.54
C PRO A 315 19.29 13.03 25.47
N LEU A 316 18.23 13.13 26.29
CA LEU A 316 17.36 14.32 26.34
C LEU A 316 18.05 15.53 26.99
N GLU A 317 19.13 15.32 27.74
CA GLU A 317 19.94 16.35 28.38
C GLU A 317 21.10 16.82 27.49
N ASP A 318 21.30 16.21 26.33
CA ASP A 318 22.33 16.62 25.38
C ASP A 318 22.17 18.09 24.98
N LEU A 319 23.29 18.73 24.83
CA LEU A 319 23.32 20.16 24.46
C LEU A 319 23.70 20.33 22.99
N PHE A 320 22.91 21.12 22.29
CA PHE A 320 23.06 21.40 20.88
C PHE A 320 23.48 22.85 20.67
N HIS A 321 24.27 23.11 19.63
CA HIS A 321 24.82 24.46 19.33
C HIS A 321 25.15 24.54 17.83
N THR A 322 25.27 25.76 17.35
CA THR A 322 25.95 26.08 16.07
C THR A 322 27.45 26.07 16.27
N LEU A 323 28.20 25.63 15.26
CA LEU A 323 29.67 25.66 15.22
C LEU A 323 30.18 26.99 14.70
#